data_39b43f641fcf3d12f11edc56345527f2
#
_entry.id   39b43f641fcf3d12f11edc56345527f2
#
_cell.length_a   1.000
_cell.length_b   1.000
_cell.length_c   1.000
_cell.angle_alpha   90.00
_cell.angle_beta   90.00
_cell.angle_gamma   90.00
#
_symmetry.space_group_name_H-M   'P 1'
#
loop_
_entity.id
_entity.type
_entity.pdbx_description
1 polymer ?
#
loop_
_entity_poly.entity_id
_entity_poly.type
_entity_poly.pdbx_seq_one_letter_code
_entity_poly.pdbx_strand_id
1 'polypeptide(L)'
;FDIKMLNDYAHSKGVKLMMHHETSSSALNYERHLEDAFNLMNKYGYDAVKTGYVGDIIPRGEYHYSQLMNNHYQRVIETAAKHHIMVNAHEATRPTGICRTWPNLVGNESARGTEYEAFGGSVSYHTVMLPFTRLQGGPMDYTPGIFETKLSEWSNNKSYVHTTLCGQLSLYLVMYSP
;
A
#
# COMPACT_ATOMS: atom_id res chain seq x y z
N PHE A 1 18.19 -14.14 5.91
CA PHE A 1 18.72 -12.96 6.59
C PHE A 1 18.12 -12.81 7.99
N ASP A 2 18.78 -12.06 8.86
CA ASP A 2 18.34 -11.86 10.25
C ASP A 2 17.39 -10.65 10.31
N ILE A 3 16.09 -10.95 10.42
CA ILE A 3 15.01 -9.94 10.49
C ILE A 3 15.19 -9.04 11.72
N LYS A 4 15.57 -9.62 12.87
CA LYS A 4 15.74 -8.85 14.10
C LYS A 4 16.89 -7.86 13.99
N MET A 5 18.03 -8.31 13.51
CA MET A 5 19.21 -7.45 13.32
C MET A 5 18.90 -6.26 12.41
N LEU A 6 18.19 -6.49 11.30
CA LEU A 6 17.83 -5.41 10.37
C LEU A 6 16.89 -4.39 11.01
N ASN A 7 15.90 -4.86 11.76
CA ASN A 7 14.96 -3.95 12.42
C ASN A 7 15.65 -3.16 13.55
N ASP A 8 16.46 -3.82 14.36
CA ASP A 8 17.24 -3.16 15.42
C ASP A 8 18.18 -2.10 14.84
N TYR A 9 18.83 -2.39 13.71
CA TYR A 9 19.70 -1.44 13.01
C TYR A 9 18.89 -0.23 12.50
N ALA A 10 17.77 -0.46 11.83
CA ALA A 10 16.89 0.61 11.35
C ALA A 10 16.43 1.52 12.49
N HIS A 11 15.96 0.93 13.60
CA HIS A 11 15.54 1.67 14.79
C HIS A 11 16.69 2.48 15.40
N SER A 12 17.92 1.95 15.40
CA SER A 12 19.10 2.68 15.87
C SER A 12 19.39 3.94 15.04
N LYS A 13 18.85 4.01 13.82
CA LYS A 13 18.94 5.18 12.92
C LYS A 13 17.69 6.04 12.94
N GLY A 14 16.72 5.76 13.82
CA GLY A 14 15.45 6.46 13.88
C GLY A 14 14.48 6.11 12.73
N VAL A 15 14.72 5.00 12.03
CA VAL A 15 13.89 4.54 10.91
C VAL A 15 13.07 3.32 11.35
N LYS A 16 11.78 3.35 11.10
CA LYS A 16 10.88 2.20 11.29
C LYS A 16 10.74 1.42 9.99
N LEU A 17 10.59 0.10 10.09
CA LEU A 17 10.39 -0.77 8.94
C LEU A 17 8.93 -1.22 8.84
N MET A 18 8.41 -1.22 7.62
CA MET A 18 7.11 -1.80 7.28
C MET A 18 7.34 -3.20 6.70
N MET A 19 6.67 -4.22 7.24
CA MET A 19 6.69 -5.55 6.67
C MET A 19 5.70 -5.64 5.52
N HIS A 20 6.08 -6.28 4.40
CA HIS A 20 5.17 -6.51 3.28
C HIS A 20 4.61 -7.94 3.35
N HIS A 21 3.30 -8.06 3.48
CA HIS A 21 2.54 -9.30 3.39
C HIS A 21 1.88 -9.38 2.01
N GLU A 22 2.63 -9.86 1.00
CA GLU A 22 2.06 -10.18 -0.30
C GLU A 22 1.39 -11.54 -0.24
N THR A 23 0.08 -11.56 -0.50
CA THR A 23 -0.76 -12.74 -0.32
C THR A 23 -0.98 -13.52 -1.61
N SER A 24 -0.55 -12.98 -2.76
CA SER A 24 -0.92 -13.47 -4.10
C SER A 24 -2.44 -13.68 -4.22
N SER A 25 -3.21 -12.76 -3.68
CA SER A 25 -4.67 -12.75 -3.62
C SER A 25 -5.34 -13.92 -2.88
N SER A 26 -4.57 -14.72 -2.15
CA SER A 26 -5.10 -15.85 -1.35
C SER A 26 -5.59 -15.39 0.03
N ALA A 27 -6.73 -14.69 0.04
CA ALA A 27 -7.29 -14.06 1.23
C ALA A 27 -7.52 -15.05 2.39
N LEU A 28 -8.15 -16.19 2.09
CA LEU A 28 -8.45 -17.19 3.12
C LEU A 28 -7.17 -17.85 3.69
N ASN A 29 -6.12 -17.97 2.89
CA ASN A 29 -4.84 -18.45 3.40
C ASN A 29 -4.20 -17.42 4.34
N TYR A 30 -4.24 -16.15 3.97
CA TYR A 30 -3.75 -15.07 4.82
C TYR A 30 -4.49 -15.03 6.16
N GLU A 31 -5.83 -15.18 6.15
CA GLU A 31 -6.63 -15.21 7.37
C GLU A 31 -6.24 -16.33 8.34
N ARG A 32 -5.86 -17.51 7.83
CA ARG A 32 -5.40 -18.64 8.66
C ARG A 32 -4.11 -18.32 9.41
N HIS A 33 -3.28 -17.45 8.88
CA HIS A 33 -1.97 -17.11 9.42
C HIS A 33 -1.90 -15.70 10.03
N LEU A 34 -3.02 -14.98 10.06
CA LEU A 34 -3.04 -13.56 10.40
C LEU A 34 -2.52 -13.28 11.81
N GLU A 35 -2.98 -14.05 12.80
CA GLU A 35 -2.52 -13.92 14.18
C GLU A 35 -1.02 -14.27 14.34
N ASP A 36 -0.57 -15.35 13.69
CA ASP A 36 0.83 -15.76 13.71
C ASP A 36 1.72 -14.73 13.04
N ALA A 37 1.26 -14.16 11.93
CA ALA A 37 1.98 -13.12 11.20
C ALA A 37 2.16 -11.85 12.06
N PHE A 38 1.11 -11.39 12.74
CA PHE A 38 1.21 -10.20 13.59
C PHE A 38 1.97 -10.46 14.88
N ASN A 39 1.88 -11.66 15.46
CA ASN A 39 2.73 -12.08 16.56
C ASN A 39 4.21 -12.07 16.15
N LEU A 40 4.53 -12.54 14.93
CA LEU A 40 5.88 -12.50 14.40
C LEU A 40 6.38 -11.05 14.24
N MET A 41 5.55 -10.16 13.71
CA MET A 41 5.87 -8.74 13.59
C MET A 41 6.19 -8.12 14.95
N ASN A 42 5.34 -8.34 15.95
CA ASN A 42 5.56 -7.84 17.31
C ASN A 42 6.84 -8.42 17.92
N LYS A 43 7.10 -9.72 17.72
CA LYS A 43 8.34 -10.37 18.20
C LYS A 43 9.60 -9.70 17.69
N TYR A 44 9.56 -9.20 16.45
CA TYR A 44 10.71 -8.58 15.80
C TYR A 44 10.64 -7.04 15.77
N GLY A 45 9.63 -6.44 16.37
CA GLY A 45 9.53 -5.00 16.55
C GLY A 45 9.08 -4.22 15.31
N TYR A 46 8.29 -4.83 14.42
CA TYR A 46 7.67 -4.14 13.31
C TYR A 46 6.39 -3.43 13.72
N ASP A 47 6.24 -2.17 13.34
CA ASP A 47 5.09 -1.33 13.71
C ASP A 47 4.03 -1.24 12.61
N ALA A 48 4.38 -1.61 11.38
CA ALA A 48 3.50 -1.43 10.22
C ALA A 48 3.58 -2.59 9.24
N VAL A 49 2.47 -2.85 8.58
CA VAL A 49 2.35 -3.83 7.49
C VAL A 49 1.79 -3.16 6.24
N LYS A 50 2.39 -3.48 5.09
CA LYS A 50 1.79 -3.31 3.78
C LYS A 50 1.15 -4.64 3.38
N THR A 51 -0.15 -4.66 3.08
CA THR A 51 -0.83 -5.84 2.53
C THR A 51 -0.93 -5.74 1.02
N GLY A 52 -0.81 -6.87 0.32
CA GLY A 52 -0.92 -6.94 -1.13
C GLY A 52 -1.79 -8.13 -1.59
N TYR A 53 -2.51 -7.94 -2.69
CA TYR A 53 -3.45 -8.94 -3.25
C TYR A 53 -3.34 -8.95 -4.78
N VAL A 54 -2.11 -9.12 -5.27
CA VAL A 54 -1.83 -9.16 -6.71
C VAL A 54 -2.51 -10.36 -7.38
N GLY A 55 -3.18 -10.11 -8.50
CA GLY A 55 -3.82 -11.14 -9.32
C GLY A 55 -5.29 -11.40 -8.98
N ASP A 56 -5.82 -12.50 -9.47
CA ASP A 56 -7.21 -12.87 -9.25
C ASP A 56 -7.42 -13.40 -7.84
N ILE A 57 -8.51 -12.96 -7.20
CA ILE A 57 -8.82 -13.38 -5.83
C ILE A 57 -9.02 -14.89 -5.73
N ILE A 58 -8.48 -15.47 -4.68
CA ILE A 58 -8.74 -16.84 -4.25
C ILE A 58 -9.53 -16.79 -2.93
N PRO A 59 -10.75 -17.34 -2.89
CA PRO A 59 -11.35 -18.32 -3.82
C PRO A 59 -11.85 -17.73 -5.15
N ARG A 60 -11.84 -18.55 -6.22
CA ARG A 60 -12.32 -18.15 -7.55
C ARG A 60 -13.77 -17.71 -7.51
N GLY A 61 -14.10 -16.69 -8.30
CA GLY A 61 -15.41 -16.07 -8.34
C GLY A 61 -15.59 -14.87 -7.43
N GLU A 62 -14.59 -14.61 -6.57
CA GLU A 62 -14.52 -13.41 -5.77
C GLU A 62 -13.69 -12.33 -6.48
N TYR A 63 -13.90 -11.08 -6.09
CA TYR A 63 -13.23 -9.90 -6.64
C TYR A 63 -12.76 -9.02 -5.50
N HIS A 64 -11.77 -8.16 -5.76
CA HIS A 64 -11.22 -7.21 -4.77
C HIS A 64 -12.29 -6.33 -4.10
N TYR A 65 -13.45 -6.15 -4.75
CA TYR A 65 -14.57 -5.34 -4.23
C TYR A 65 -15.76 -6.18 -3.77
N SER A 66 -15.61 -7.50 -3.70
CA SER A 66 -16.68 -8.38 -3.23
C SER A 66 -16.93 -8.23 -1.73
N GLN A 67 -18.08 -8.70 -1.27
CA GLN A 67 -18.42 -8.66 0.16
C GLN A 67 -17.44 -9.50 0.98
N LEU A 68 -16.97 -10.63 0.46
CA LEU A 68 -15.97 -11.47 1.11
C LEU A 68 -14.68 -10.66 1.34
N MET A 69 -14.18 -9.97 0.32
CA MET A 69 -12.96 -9.19 0.42
C MET A 69 -13.13 -7.95 1.31
N ASN A 70 -14.27 -7.28 1.27
CA ASN A 70 -14.53 -6.18 2.19
C ASN A 70 -14.49 -6.64 3.66
N ASN A 71 -15.11 -7.78 3.96
CA ASN A 71 -15.05 -8.37 5.30
C ASN A 71 -13.63 -8.79 5.67
N HIS A 72 -12.86 -9.31 4.70
CA HIS A 72 -11.47 -9.68 4.87
C HIS A 72 -10.60 -8.47 5.24
N TYR A 73 -10.67 -7.38 4.46
CA TYR A 73 -9.90 -6.15 4.74
C TYR A 73 -10.21 -5.60 6.13
N GLN A 74 -11.48 -5.57 6.50
CA GLN A 74 -11.88 -5.13 7.84
C GLN A 74 -11.28 -6.02 8.93
N ARG A 75 -11.33 -7.34 8.76
CA ARG A 75 -10.75 -8.30 9.71
C ARG A 75 -9.24 -8.11 9.87
N VAL A 76 -8.54 -7.87 8.77
CA VAL A 76 -7.09 -7.57 8.79
C VAL A 76 -6.82 -6.32 9.61
N ILE A 77 -7.56 -5.23 9.38
CA ILE A 77 -7.40 -3.95 10.08
C ILE A 77 -7.68 -4.12 11.58
N GLU A 78 -8.77 -4.80 11.93
CA GLU A 78 -9.16 -5.04 13.33
C GLU A 78 -8.15 -5.92 14.07
N THR A 79 -7.62 -6.95 13.41
CA THR A 79 -6.62 -7.82 13.99
C THR A 79 -5.30 -7.08 14.17
N ALA A 80 -4.87 -6.32 13.16
CA ALA A 80 -3.68 -5.46 13.25
C ALA A 80 -3.80 -4.44 14.40
N ALA A 81 -4.98 -3.86 14.61
CA ALA A 81 -5.23 -2.92 15.71
C ALA A 81 -5.00 -3.57 17.09
N LYS A 82 -5.46 -4.81 17.28
CA LYS A 82 -5.22 -5.57 18.52
C LYS A 82 -3.73 -5.80 18.80
N HIS A 83 -2.94 -5.91 17.74
CA HIS A 83 -1.48 -6.06 17.80
C HIS A 83 -0.73 -4.73 17.77
N HIS A 84 -1.42 -3.58 17.78
CA HIS A 84 -0.83 -2.24 17.69
C HIS A 84 -0.01 -2.03 16.41
N ILE A 85 -0.43 -2.64 15.30
CA ILE A 85 0.21 -2.57 13.98
C ILE A 85 -0.59 -1.63 13.06
N MET A 86 0.11 -0.73 12.41
CA MET A 86 -0.43 0.12 11.35
C MET A 86 -0.58 -0.67 10.04
N VAL A 87 -1.59 -0.34 9.25
CA VAL A 87 -1.88 -1.01 7.96
C VAL A 87 -1.83 0.00 6.83
N ASN A 88 -1.06 -0.34 5.78
CA ASN A 88 -1.13 0.26 4.46
C ASN A 88 -1.70 -0.79 3.50
N ALA A 89 -2.94 -0.61 3.04
CA ALA A 89 -3.67 -1.61 2.27
C ALA A 89 -3.54 -1.35 0.76
N HIS A 90 -2.89 -2.27 0.05
CA HIS A 90 -2.80 -2.27 -1.41
C HIS A 90 -3.81 -3.23 -2.05
N GLU A 91 -4.16 -3.01 -3.33
CA GLU A 91 -5.19 -3.73 -4.09
C GLU A 91 -6.51 -3.92 -3.30
N ALA A 92 -6.75 -3.07 -2.32
CA ALA A 92 -7.90 -3.11 -1.45
C ALA A 92 -9.10 -2.34 -2.02
N THR A 93 -10.24 -2.46 -1.33
CA THR A 93 -11.43 -1.68 -1.69
C THR A 93 -11.20 -0.18 -1.51
N ARG A 94 -11.97 0.62 -2.23
CA ARG A 94 -11.95 2.08 -2.08
C ARG A 94 -12.26 2.48 -0.64
N PRO A 95 -11.67 3.59 -0.14
CA PRO A 95 -11.91 4.04 1.23
C PRO A 95 -13.39 4.31 1.51
N THR A 96 -13.84 3.83 2.64
CA THR A 96 -15.23 3.99 3.14
C THR A 96 -15.31 4.89 4.35
N GLY A 97 -14.17 5.48 4.78
CA GLY A 97 -14.06 6.22 6.02
C GLY A 97 -13.75 5.35 7.25
N ILE A 98 -13.50 4.05 7.05
CA ILE A 98 -13.18 3.10 8.14
C ILE A 98 -11.91 3.48 8.91
N CYS A 99 -11.00 4.23 8.30
CA CYS A 99 -9.82 4.79 8.97
C CYS A 99 -10.15 5.76 10.13
N ARG A 100 -11.35 6.29 10.19
CA ARG A 100 -11.83 7.09 11.33
C ARG A 100 -12.27 6.24 12.50
N THR A 101 -12.72 5.02 12.25
CA THR A 101 -13.04 4.03 13.29
C THR A 101 -11.81 3.28 13.73
N TRP A 102 -10.96 2.93 12.76
CA TRP A 102 -9.72 2.17 12.94
C TRP A 102 -8.53 3.00 12.45
N PRO A 103 -7.99 3.92 13.29
CA PRO A 103 -6.94 4.85 12.89
C PRO A 103 -5.60 4.19 12.58
N ASN A 104 -5.43 2.91 12.89
CA ASN A 104 -4.29 2.11 12.45
C ASN A 104 -4.29 1.83 10.94
N LEU A 105 -5.41 2.02 10.22
CA LEU A 105 -5.41 2.07 8.76
C LEU A 105 -4.89 3.45 8.31
N VAL A 106 -3.59 3.53 8.11
CA VAL A 106 -2.89 4.78 7.82
C VAL A 106 -2.81 5.08 6.33
N GLY A 107 -2.80 4.06 5.49
CA GLY A 107 -2.70 4.20 4.04
C GLY A 107 -3.54 3.18 3.29
N ASN A 108 -3.93 3.53 2.09
CA ASN A 108 -4.67 2.66 1.19
C ASN A 108 -4.39 3.10 -0.25
N GLU A 109 -4.00 2.19 -1.11
CA GLU A 109 -3.78 2.50 -2.53
C GLU A 109 -5.11 2.77 -3.24
N SER A 110 -5.88 1.74 -3.50
CA SER A 110 -7.22 1.72 -4.13
C SER A 110 -7.42 2.62 -5.36
N ALA A 111 -6.35 2.95 -6.02
CA ALA A 111 -6.31 3.63 -7.32
C ALA A 111 -4.91 3.45 -7.93
N ARG A 112 -4.80 3.73 -9.22
CA ARG A 112 -3.54 3.63 -9.95
C ARG A 112 -2.50 4.60 -9.35
N GLY A 113 -1.42 4.06 -8.79
CA GLY A 113 -0.29 4.80 -8.24
C GLY A 113 0.91 4.87 -9.20
N THR A 114 2.05 5.30 -8.66
CA THR A 114 3.29 5.51 -9.43
C THR A 114 3.83 4.25 -10.06
N GLU A 115 3.61 3.07 -9.50
CA GLU A 115 4.11 1.80 -10.08
C GLU A 115 3.63 1.57 -11.51
N TYR A 116 2.45 2.10 -11.88
CA TYR A 116 1.91 2.00 -13.24
C TYR A 116 2.74 2.73 -14.28
N GLU A 117 3.65 3.59 -13.89
CA GLU A 117 4.60 4.18 -14.83
C GLU A 117 5.51 3.13 -15.46
N ALA A 118 5.73 1.99 -14.78
CA ALA A 118 6.44 0.85 -15.33
C ALA A 118 5.61 0.03 -16.35
N PHE A 119 4.29 0.21 -16.37
CA PHE A 119 3.33 -0.59 -17.17
C PHE A 119 2.59 0.27 -18.20
N GLY A 120 3.27 1.19 -18.85
CA GLY A 120 2.70 2.04 -19.89
C GLY A 120 2.35 3.45 -19.45
N GLY A 121 2.60 3.77 -18.19
CA GLY A 121 2.45 5.12 -17.65
C GLY A 121 1.01 5.53 -17.33
N SER A 122 0.90 6.66 -16.69
CA SER A 122 -0.35 7.34 -16.40
C SER A 122 -0.46 8.62 -17.23
N VAL A 123 -1.68 8.96 -17.63
CA VAL A 123 -1.92 10.24 -18.31
C VAL A 123 -1.83 11.41 -17.32
N SER A 124 -1.36 12.56 -17.77
CA SER A 124 -1.09 13.72 -16.90
C SER A 124 -2.30 14.19 -16.09
N TYR A 125 -3.51 14.06 -16.61
CA TYR A 125 -4.72 14.46 -15.89
C TYR A 125 -5.09 13.49 -14.75
N HIS A 126 -4.54 12.28 -14.72
CA HIS A 126 -4.82 11.31 -13.65
C HIS A 126 -4.45 11.86 -12.27
N THR A 127 -3.25 12.39 -12.14
CA THR A 127 -2.77 12.97 -10.86
C THR A 127 -3.55 14.22 -10.45
N VAL A 128 -4.08 14.98 -11.42
CA VAL A 128 -4.92 16.14 -11.14
C VAL A 128 -6.32 15.74 -10.69
N MET A 129 -6.82 14.61 -11.18
CA MET A 129 -8.17 14.11 -10.85
C MET A 129 -8.24 13.43 -9.47
N LEU A 130 -7.18 12.78 -9.04
CA LEU A 130 -7.15 12.00 -7.79
C LEU A 130 -7.55 12.81 -6.54
N PRO A 131 -7.10 14.06 -6.33
CA PRO A 131 -7.51 14.88 -5.20
C PRO A 131 -9.01 15.11 -5.10
N PHE A 132 -9.69 15.18 -6.24
CA PHE A 132 -11.12 15.44 -6.32
C PHE A 132 -11.99 14.18 -6.38
N THR A 133 -11.38 13.03 -6.42
CA THR A 133 -12.06 11.72 -6.51
C THR A 133 -11.59 10.77 -5.41
N ARG A 134 -10.48 10.09 -5.61
CA ARG A 134 -9.96 9.05 -4.72
C ARG A 134 -9.63 9.58 -3.32
N LEU A 135 -9.00 10.75 -3.21
CA LEU A 135 -8.58 11.33 -1.94
C LEU A 135 -9.74 11.87 -1.09
N GLN A 136 -10.94 12.01 -1.65
CA GLN A 136 -12.13 12.38 -0.89
C GLN A 136 -12.51 11.32 0.16
N GLY A 137 -12.11 10.07 -0.05
CA GLY A 137 -12.35 8.97 0.88
C GLY A 137 -11.31 8.81 1.98
N GLY A 138 -10.17 9.51 1.87
CA GLY A 138 -9.05 9.41 2.82
C GLY A 138 -7.68 9.32 2.14
N PRO A 139 -6.61 9.16 2.91
CA PRO A 139 -5.24 9.13 2.41
C PRO A 139 -5.02 8.05 1.37
N MET A 140 -4.08 8.32 0.45
CA MET A 140 -3.71 7.40 -0.61
C MET A 140 -2.21 7.15 -0.62
N ASP A 141 -1.81 5.89 -0.62
CA ASP A 141 -0.44 5.52 -0.93
C ASP A 141 -0.20 5.56 -2.45
N TYR A 142 0.13 6.74 -2.94
CA TYR A 142 0.43 6.98 -4.36
C TYR A 142 1.88 6.64 -4.71
N THR A 143 2.78 6.65 -3.72
CA THR A 143 4.24 6.46 -3.88
C THR A 143 4.89 7.42 -4.87
N PRO A 144 4.78 8.76 -4.69
CA PRO A 144 5.39 9.74 -5.60
C PRO A 144 6.92 9.71 -5.51
N GLY A 145 7.62 10.31 -6.51
CA GLY A 145 9.04 10.56 -6.40
C GLY A 145 9.90 10.01 -7.53
N ILE A 146 9.34 9.77 -8.71
CA ILE A 146 10.15 9.46 -9.89
C ILE A 146 10.68 10.77 -10.48
N PHE A 147 11.95 11.07 -10.22
CA PHE A 147 12.63 12.26 -10.74
C PHE A 147 13.36 12.01 -12.05
N GLU A 148 13.78 10.78 -12.30
CA GLU A 148 14.31 10.33 -13.59
C GLU A 148 13.17 9.88 -14.49
N THR A 149 12.64 10.82 -15.27
CA THR A 149 11.39 10.61 -16.03
C THR A 149 11.54 9.74 -17.27
N LYS A 150 12.77 9.55 -17.77
CA LYS A 150 13.05 8.72 -18.93
C LYS A 150 13.58 7.36 -18.50
N LEU A 151 12.68 6.42 -18.29
CA LEU A 151 13.04 5.08 -17.80
C LEU A 151 13.94 4.30 -18.77
N SER A 152 13.87 4.63 -20.09
CA SER A 152 14.73 4.01 -21.12
C SER A 152 16.22 4.31 -20.99
N GLU A 153 16.59 5.33 -20.23
CA GLU A 153 17.99 5.63 -19.95
C GLU A 153 18.60 4.69 -18.91
N TRP A 154 17.76 4.02 -18.10
CA TRP A 154 18.16 3.19 -16.96
C TRP A 154 17.86 1.71 -17.14
N SER A 155 16.97 1.38 -18.07
CA SER A 155 16.54 0.02 -18.33
C SER A 155 16.10 -0.16 -19.78
N ASN A 156 15.85 -1.40 -20.20
CA ASN A 156 15.27 -1.70 -21.49
C ASN A 156 13.79 -1.29 -21.62
N ASN A 157 13.20 -0.73 -20.56
CA ASN A 157 11.85 -0.20 -20.56
C ASN A 157 11.82 1.13 -21.34
N LYS A 158 11.03 1.18 -22.41
CA LYS A 158 10.88 2.38 -23.24
C LYS A 158 9.87 3.40 -22.70
N SER A 159 9.31 3.14 -21.55
CA SER A 159 8.36 4.03 -20.89
C SER A 159 9.06 5.30 -20.41
N TYR A 160 8.30 6.37 -20.34
CA TYR A 160 8.70 7.56 -19.62
C TYR A 160 7.52 8.10 -18.79
N VAL A 161 7.83 8.82 -17.73
CA VAL A 161 6.82 9.38 -16.83
C VAL A 161 6.38 10.75 -17.38
N HIS A 162 5.11 10.86 -17.74
CA HIS A 162 4.51 12.06 -18.36
C HIS A 162 4.31 13.17 -17.32
N THR A 163 5.40 13.72 -16.79
CA THR A 163 5.40 14.72 -15.73
C THR A 163 6.59 15.67 -15.86
N THR A 164 6.66 16.61 -14.94
CA THR A 164 7.84 17.45 -14.71
C THR A 164 8.40 17.20 -13.31
N LEU A 165 9.63 17.59 -13.03
CA LEU A 165 10.22 17.51 -11.70
C LEU A 165 9.38 18.28 -10.66
N CYS A 166 8.89 19.47 -11.02
CA CYS A 166 7.98 20.23 -10.16
C CYS A 166 6.65 19.50 -9.93
N GLY A 167 6.13 18.83 -10.96
CA GLY A 167 4.95 17.96 -10.86
C GLY A 167 5.16 16.84 -9.85
N GLN A 168 6.28 16.13 -9.91
CA GLN A 168 6.61 15.07 -8.95
C GLN A 168 6.75 15.62 -7.52
N LEU A 169 7.40 16.76 -7.33
CA LEU A 169 7.51 17.40 -6.02
C LEU A 169 6.14 17.81 -5.46
N SER A 170 5.25 18.33 -6.31
CA SER A 170 3.91 18.73 -5.87
C SER A 170 3.07 17.55 -5.37
N LEU A 171 3.31 16.33 -5.89
CA LEU A 171 2.56 15.14 -5.46
C LEU A 171 2.78 14.80 -3.99
N TYR A 172 3.93 15.14 -3.39
CA TYR A 172 4.16 14.95 -1.96
C TYR A 172 3.22 15.78 -1.07
N LEU A 173 2.73 16.91 -1.59
CA LEU A 173 1.75 17.76 -0.89
C LEU A 173 0.32 17.38 -1.23
N VAL A 174 0.08 17.05 -2.50
CA VAL A 174 -1.28 16.84 -3.04
C VAL A 174 -1.79 15.42 -2.77
N MET A 175 -0.93 14.40 -2.87
CA MET A 175 -1.28 13.03 -2.59
C MET A 175 -1.08 12.74 -1.09
N TYR A 176 -2.04 13.19 -0.31
CA TYR A 176 -1.98 13.04 1.14
C TYR A 176 -1.85 11.57 1.55
N SER A 177 -0.78 11.26 2.26
CA SER A 177 -0.52 9.99 2.93
C SER A 177 0.21 10.28 4.25
N PRO A 178 -0.28 9.77 5.39
CA PRO A 178 0.36 10.00 6.69
C PRO A 178 1.72 9.33 6.81
#